data_e2950767b3fadabdd7d437b9ef3b69f0
#
_entry.id   e2950767b3fadabdd7d437b9ef3b69f0
#
_cell.length_a   1.000
_cell.length_b   1.000
_cell.length_c   1.000
_cell.angle_alpha   90.00
_cell.angle_beta   90.00
_cell.angle_gamma   90.00
#
_symmetry.space_group_name_H-M   'P 1'
#
loop_
_entity.id
_entity.type
_entity.pdbx_description
1 polymer ?
#
loop_
_entity_poly.entity_id
_entity_poly.type
_entity_poly.pdbx_seq_one_letter_code
_entity_poly.pdbx_strand_id
1 'polypeptide(L)'
;MLRNGTENGGHMKRRKRESGNAFVELAFILPLLTSFFIGVSLLGVRLVKELALTQVARDAASMYARSVDFSMSSNQALLTRLGTLLGWPQSTGLSSTDPGVVYLSKIMYIDGTCNGLAATDSKGRTCNKNSWVFLNTIIFGKTSIHTSNFGAPPACISACYESVIDNTSPNQGDINVNEAYYNSQDKVSKFTYLGVPATGTPGFQPGQVANLVEVAAYVGTNVNYAFALF
;
A
#
# COMPACT_ATOMS: atom_id res chain seq x y z
N MET A 1 90.00 -46.27 12.47
CA MET A 1 89.12 -45.11 12.63
C MET A 1 87.81 -45.39 11.96
N LEU A 2 86.80 -45.77 12.76
CA LEU A 2 85.46 -46.10 12.31
C LEU A 2 84.57 -44.87 12.44
N ARG A 3 83.83 -44.52 11.40
CA ARG A 3 82.86 -43.37 11.39
C ARG A 3 81.47 -43.97 11.17
N ASN A 4 80.71 -43.98 12.24
CA ASN A 4 79.31 -44.35 12.24
C ASN A 4 78.48 -43.31 11.50
N GLY A 5 77.76 -43.74 10.45
CA GLY A 5 76.70 -42.95 9.82
C GLY A 5 75.36 -43.28 10.49
N THR A 6 74.79 -42.28 11.17
CA THR A 6 73.41 -42.35 11.71
C THR A 6 72.42 -42.09 10.59
N GLU A 7 71.64 -43.11 10.22
CA GLU A 7 70.47 -42.95 9.35
C GLU A 7 69.33 -42.24 10.09
N ASN A 8 68.99 -41.05 9.66
CA ASN A 8 67.81 -40.32 10.09
C ASN A 8 66.58 -40.82 9.27
N GLY A 9 65.90 -41.84 9.82
CA GLY A 9 64.61 -42.30 9.30
C GLY A 9 63.55 -41.21 9.52
N GLY A 10 63.34 -40.37 8.50
CA GLY A 10 62.27 -39.37 8.52
C GLY A 10 60.89 -40.08 8.53
N HIS A 11 60.20 -39.97 9.68
CA HIS A 11 58.81 -40.36 9.77
C HIS A 11 57.93 -39.51 8.85
N MET A 12 57.60 -39.99 7.67
CA MET A 12 56.51 -39.48 6.85
C MET A 12 55.19 -39.70 7.58
N LYS A 13 54.80 -38.74 8.35
CA LYS A 13 53.49 -38.69 9.05
C LYS A 13 52.37 -38.79 8.00
N ARG A 14 51.59 -39.86 8.09
CA ARG A 14 50.36 -40.11 7.30
C ARG A 14 49.35 -38.99 7.42
N ARG A 15 49.40 -37.99 6.52
CA ARG A 15 48.35 -36.97 6.35
C ARG A 15 47.11 -37.41 5.54
N LYS A 16 46.96 -38.68 5.28
CA LYS A 16 45.90 -39.20 4.40
C LYS A 16 44.56 -39.54 5.07
N ARG A 17 44.39 -39.39 6.35
CA ARG A 17 43.14 -39.74 7.03
C ARG A 17 42.20 -38.57 7.35
N GLU A 18 42.64 -37.35 7.26
CA GLU A 18 41.85 -36.19 7.65
C GLU A 18 40.97 -35.64 6.51
N SER A 19 41.31 -35.86 5.24
CA SER A 19 40.57 -35.35 4.10
C SER A 19 39.18 -36.01 3.89
N GLY A 20 39.01 -37.26 4.33
CA GLY A 20 37.73 -37.98 4.21
C GLY A 20 36.68 -37.48 5.22
N ASN A 21 37.12 -37.10 6.42
CA ASN A 21 36.23 -36.66 7.47
C ASN A 21 35.64 -35.25 7.13
N ALA A 22 36.45 -34.36 6.57
CA ALA A 22 36.02 -33.04 6.13
C ALA A 22 34.96 -33.07 5.01
N PHE A 23 35.02 -34.06 4.12
CA PHE A 23 34.01 -34.27 3.09
C PHE A 23 32.66 -34.74 3.69
N VAL A 24 32.69 -35.60 4.70
CA VAL A 24 31.48 -36.07 5.38
C VAL A 24 30.84 -34.88 6.17
N GLU A 25 31.63 -34.09 6.88
CA GLU A 25 31.14 -32.92 7.59
C GLU A 25 30.53 -31.92 6.63
N LEU A 26 31.19 -31.61 5.49
CA LEU A 26 30.66 -30.72 4.46
C LEU A 26 29.35 -31.25 3.87
N ALA A 27 29.23 -32.55 3.63
CA ALA A 27 28.03 -33.18 3.10
C ALA A 27 26.80 -33.04 4.03
N PHE A 28 27.00 -32.97 5.34
CA PHE A 28 25.93 -32.71 6.31
C PHE A 28 25.62 -31.22 6.48
N ILE A 29 26.63 -30.37 6.42
CA ILE A 29 26.46 -28.89 6.61
C ILE A 29 25.83 -28.25 5.38
N LEU A 30 26.19 -28.71 4.17
CA LEU A 30 25.77 -28.08 2.91
C LEU A 30 24.24 -28.07 2.69
N PRO A 31 23.46 -29.16 2.95
CA PRO A 31 22.00 -29.09 2.87
C PRO A 31 21.36 -28.14 3.87
N LEU A 32 21.93 -28.07 5.08
CA LEU A 32 21.43 -27.17 6.14
C LEU A 32 21.72 -25.71 5.78
N LEU A 33 22.88 -25.44 5.24
CA LEU A 33 23.29 -24.09 4.83
C LEU A 33 22.53 -23.63 3.60
N THR A 34 22.25 -24.50 2.63
CA THR A 34 21.43 -24.18 1.46
C THR A 34 19.98 -23.90 1.85
N SER A 35 19.37 -24.69 2.73
CA SER A 35 18.01 -24.43 3.21
C SER A 35 17.90 -23.11 3.96
N PHE A 36 18.92 -22.77 4.75
CA PHE A 36 19.00 -21.48 5.43
C PHE A 36 19.10 -20.30 4.44
N PHE A 37 19.97 -20.39 3.43
CA PHE A 37 20.11 -19.35 2.40
C PHE A 37 18.82 -19.15 1.60
N ILE A 38 18.14 -20.24 1.23
CA ILE A 38 16.84 -20.16 0.55
C ILE A 38 15.83 -19.43 1.45
N GLY A 39 15.74 -19.81 2.73
CA GLY A 39 14.84 -19.18 3.69
C GLY A 39 15.07 -17.67 3.83
N VAL A 40 16.33 -17.26 4.02
CA VAL A 40 16.70 -15.83 4.13
C VAL A 40 16.40 -15.07 2.83
N SER A 41 16.69 -15.67 1.69
CA SER A 41 16.43 -15.05 0.38
C SER A 41 14.93 -14.82 0.15
N LEU A 42 14.08 -15.79 0.47
CA LEU A 42 12.63 -15.66 0.36
C LEU A 42 12.06 -14.57 1.27
N LEU A 43 12.55 -14.49 2.52
CA LEU A 43 12.18 -13.42 3.44
C LEU A 43 12.63 -12.05 2.93
N GLY A 44 13.84 -11.94 2.40
CA GLY A 44 14.37 -10.70 1.84
C GLY A 44 13.52 -10.18 0.69
N VAL A 45 13.16 -11.03 -0.28
CA VAL A 45 12.29 -10.66 -1.40
C VAL A 45 10.92 -10.20 -0.90
N ARG A 46 10.37 -10.85 0.12
CA ARG A 46 9.07 -10.48 0.70
C ARG A 46 9.11 -9.10 1.33
N LEU A 47 10.12 -8.82 2.15
CA LEU A 47 10.32 -7.51 2.78
C LEU A 47 10.48 -6.38 1.75
N VAL A 48 11.26 -6.62 0.69
CA VAL A 48 11.42 -5.63 -0.40
C VAL A 48 10.08 -5.31 -1.06
N LYS A 49 9.23 -6.30 -1.31
CA LYS A 49 7.89 -6.08 -1.88
C LYS A 49 6.97 -5.32 -0.93
N GLU A 50 7.00 -5.59 0.37
CA GLU A 50 6.23 -4.85 1.38
C GLU A 50 6.66 -3.38 1.47
N LEU A 51 7.97 -3.13 1.43
CA LEU A 51 8.49 -1.77 1.37
C LEU A 51 8.08 -1.06 0.08
N ALA A 52 8.15 -1.74 -1.06
CA ALA A 52 7.71 -1.20 -2.34
C ALA A 52 6.22 -0.84 -2.32
N LEU A 53 5.37 -1.68 -1.72
CA LEU A 53 3.95 -1.42 -1.57
C LEU A 53 3.68 -0.14 -0.75
N THR A 54 4.37 0.01 0.37
CA THR A 54 4.27 1.20 1.23
C THR A 54 4.76 2.45 0.49
N GLN A 55 5.83 2.33 -0.29
CA GLN A 55 6.35 3.44 -1.10
C GLN A 55 5.35 3.86 -2.17
N VAL A 56 4.77 2.90 -2.90
CA VAL A 56 3.74 3.18 -3.91
C VAL A 56 2.54 3.89 -3.28
N ALA A 57 2.08 3.47 -2.09
CA ALA A 57 0.98 4.12 -1.41
C ALA A 57 1.29 5.59 -1.06
N ARG A 58 2.51 5.86 -0.57
CA ARG A 58 2.95 7.23 -0.22
C ARG A 58 3.11 8.11 -1.45
N ASP A 59 3.72 7.59 -2.50
CA ASP A 59 3.94 8.34 -3.73
C ASP A 59 2.61 8.64 -4.43
N ALA A 60 1.69 7.66 -4.48
CA ALA A 60 0.34 7.85 -4.98
C ALA A 60 -0.41 8.95 -4.20
N ALA A 61 -0.32 8.92 -2.86
CA ALA A 61 -0.97 9.92 -2.03
C ALA A 61 -0.37 11.31 -2.22
N SER A 62 0.96 11.41 -2.35
CA SER A 62 1.65 12.67 -2.67
C SER A 62 1.25 13.22 -4.04
N MET A 63 1.14 12.37 -5.06
CA MET A 63 0.69 12.76 -6.41
C MET A 63 -0.78 13.20 -6.36
N TYR A 64 -1.63 12.45 -5.67
CA TYR A 64 -3.05 12.76 -5.55
C TYR A 64 -3.30 14.06 -4.78
N ALA A 65 -2.54 14.32 -3.73
CA ALA A 65 -2.57 15.58 -2.99
C ALA A 65 -2.13 16.79 -3.83
N ARG A 66 -1.31 16.58 -4.85
CA ARG A 66 -0.91 17.58 -5.84
C ARG A 66 -1.90 17.69 -7.02
N SER A 67 -3.08 17.11 -6.89
CA SER A 67 -4.13 17.15 -7.90
C SER A 67 -3.78 16.45 -9.22
N VAL A 68 -2.94 15.41 -9.17
CA VAL A 68 -2.75 14.54 -10.33
C VAL A 68 -4.04 13.79 -10.60
N ASP A 69 -4.57 13.92 -11.81
CA ASP A 69 -5.81 13.28 -12.23
C ASP A 69 -5.57 11.80 -12.58
N PHE A 70 -5.93 10.91 -11.68
CA PHE A 70 -5.83 9.46 -11.88
C PHE A 70 -7.01 8.85 -12.63
N SER A 71 -7.97 9.63 -13.11
CA SER A 71 -8.94 9.14 -14.11
C SER A 71 -8.25 8.89 -15.46
N MET A 72 -7.14 9.58 -15.71
CA MET A 72 -6.33 9.42 -16.92
C MET A 72 -5.42 8.19 -16.83
N SER A 73 -5.50 7.33 -17.84
CA SER A 73 -4.67 6.11 -17.95
C SER A 73 -3.16 6.40 -17.96
N SER A 74 -2.74 7.54 -18.51
CA SER A 74 -1.34 7.98 -18.50
C SER A 74 -0.81 8.21 -17.08
N ASN A 75 -1.62 8.80 -16.20
CA ASN A 75 -1.25 9.05 -14.82
C ASN A 75 -1.28 7.76 -13.99
N GLN A 76 -2.23 6.85 -14.28
CA GLN A 76 -2.22 5.51 -13.70
C GLN A 76 -0.94 4.74 -14.11
N ALA A 77 -0.49 4.89 -15.37
CA ALA A 77 0.75 4.26 -15.83
C ALA A 77 2.00 4.78 -15.10
N LEU A 78 2.03 6.03 -14.66
CA LEU A 78 3.11 6.54 -13.81
C LEU A 78 3.17 5.80 -12.46
N LEU A 79 2.00 5.57 -11.85
CA LEU A 79 1.91 4.87 -10.59
C LEU A 79 2.29 3.39 -10.73
N THR A 80 1.87 2.73 -11.82
CA THR A 80 2.18 1.30 -12.03
C THR A 80 3.67 1.06 -12.25
N ARG A 81 4.40 2.03 -12.82
CA ARG A 81 5.88 1.96 -12.92
C ARG A 81 6.55 1.89 -11.56
N LEU A 82 6.02 2.57 -10.54
CA LEU A 82 6.53 2.48 -9.17
C LEU A 82 6.29 1.09 -8.58
N GLY A 83 5.23 0.42 -9.01
CA GLY A 83 4.85 -0.94 -8.61
C GLY A 83 5.54 -2.07 -9.39
N THR A 84 6.60 -1.80 -10.17
CA THR A 84 7.32 -2.83 -10.96
C THR A 84 7.79 -4.00 -10.12
N LEU A 85 8.29 -3.76 -8.90
CA LEU A 85 8.70 -4.81 -7.95
C LEU A 85 7.53 -5.66 -7.47
N LEU A 86 6.30 -5.17 -7.58
CA LEU A 86 5.07 -5.89 -7.26
C LEU A 86 4.56 -6.73 -8.42
N GLY A 87 5.21 -6.66 -9.59
CA GLY A 87 4.80 -7.34 -10.82
C GLY A 87 3.75 -6.57 -11.62
N TRP A 88 3.62 -5.26 -11.41
CA TRP A 88 2.68 -4.42 -12.12
C TRP A 88 3.17 -4.07 -13.53
N PRO A 89 2.26 -3.79 -14.49
CA PRO A 89 2.63 -3.40 -15.84
C PRO A 89 3.36 -2.05 -15.85
N GLN A 90 4.30 -1.86 -16.80
CA GLN A 90 5.11 -0.64 -16.86
C GLN A 90 4.54 0.45 -17.78
N SER A 91 3.63 0.09 -18.66
CA SER A 91 3.19 0.97 -19.75
C SER A 91 1.72 1.38 -19.68
N THR A 92 0.94 0.73 -18.83
CA THR A 92 -0.50 0.94 -18.69
C THR A 92 -0.89 1.08 -17.23
N GLY A 93 -2.09 1.60 -16.95
CA GLY A 93 -2.69 1.48 -15.62
C GLY A 93 -2.98 0.02 -15.27
N LEU A 94 -3.26 -0.25 -13.99
CA LEU A 94 -3.68 -1.57 -13.53
C LEU A 94 -5.04 -1.93 -14.14
N SER A 95 -5.13 -3.12 -14.70
CA SER A 95 -6.36 -3.73 -15.17
C SER A 95 -6.97 -4.68 -14.13
N SER A 96 -8.17 -5.16 -14.37
CA SER A 96 -8.85 -6.15 -13.52
C SER A 96 -8.15 -7.53 -13.46
N THR A 97 -7.16 -7.77 -14.32
CA THR A 97 -6.37 -9.02 -14.35
C THR A 97 -5.02 -8.90 -13.65
N ASP A 98 -4.56 -7.69 -13.38
CA ASP A 98 -3.26 -7.44 -12.78
C ASP A 98 -3.23 -7.79 -11.28
N PRO A 99 -2.04 -8.08 -10.72
CA PRO A 99 -1.92 -8.55 -9.34
C PRO A 99 -1.96 -7.42 -8.30
N GLY A 100 -2.78 -6.38 -8.54
CA GLY A 100 -2.89 -5.25 -7.64
C GLY A 100 -4.20 -4.47 -7.78
N VAL A 101 -4.49 -3.65 -6.77
CA VAL A 101 -5.58 -2.68 -6.78
C VAL A 101 -5.16 -1.42 -6.04
N VAL A 102 -5.63 -0.28 -6.52
CA VAL A 102 -5.41 1.02 -5.91
C VAL A 102 -6.75 1.71 -5.71
N TYR A 103 -6.97 2.23 -4.52
CA TYR A 103 -8.09 3.08 -4.14
C TYR A 103 -7.53 4.46 -3.82
N LEU A 104 -8.01 5.48 -4.50
CA LEU A 104 -7.66 6.88 -4.28
C LEU A 104 -8.92 7.60 -3.85
N SER A 105 -8.99 8.03 -2.62
CA SER A 105 -10.18 8.66 -2.06
C SER A 105 -9.88 10.05 -1.53
N LYS A 106 -10.77 11.00 -1.82
CA LYS A 106 -10.84 12.27 -1.11
C LYS A 106 -11.90 12.14 -0.02
N ILE A 107 -11.53 12.50 1.18
CA ILE A 107 -12.40 12.41 2.37
C ILE A 107 -12.42 13.75 3.10
N MET A 108 -13.48 13.99 3.85
CA MET A 108 -13.64 15.21 4.66
C MET A 108 -14.28 14.87 6.00
N TYR A 109 -13.87 15.56 7.05
CA TYR A 109 -14.50 15.45 8.36
C TYR A 109 -15.65 16.44 8.50
N ILE A 110 -16.81 15.94 8.94
CA ILE A 110 -17.98 16.74 9.29
C ILE A 110 -18.10 16.79 10.80
N ASP A 111 -18.06 17.97 11.37
CA ASP A 111 -18.14 18.19 12.82
C ASP A 111 -19.57 18.06 13.37
N GLY A 112 -19.72 18.29 14.68
CA GLY A 112 -21.02 18.25 15.37
C GLY A 112 -21.97 19.38 14.95
N THR A 113 -21.46 20.43 14.28
CA THR A 113 -22.24 21.58 13.78
C THR A 113 -22.58 21.47 12.30
N CYS A 114 -22.25 20.32 11.66
CA CYS A 114 -22.33 20.15 10.20
C CYS A 114 -21.46 21.15 9.42
N ASN A 115 -20.32 21.53 9.96
CA ASN A 115 -19.45 22.55 9.39
C ASN A 115 -20.21 23.86 9.07
N GLY A 116 -21.21 24.19 9.91
CA GLY A 116 -22.05 25.38 9.76
C GLY A 116 -23.24 25.25 8.81
N LEU A 117 -23.48 24.06 8.25
CA LEU A 117 -24.65 23.81 7.40
C LEU A 117 -25.89 23.41 8.22
N ALA A 118 -27.04 23.39 7.57
CA ALA A 118 -28.30 22.94 8.21
C ALA A 118 -28.19 21.51 8.74
N ALA A 119 -28.82 21.21 9.87
CA ALA A 119 -28.84 19.86 10.43
C ALA A 119 -29.61 18.85 9.56
N THR A 120 -30.50 19.36 8.71
CA THR A 120 -31.33 18.57 7.79
C THR A 120 -31.43 19.28 6.46
N ASP A 121 -31.31 18.56 5.37
CA ASP A 121 -31.42 19.11 4.01
C ASP A 121 -32.88 19.28 3.55
N SER A 122 -33.08 19.83 2.37
CA SER A 122 -34.40 20.01 1.75
C SER A 122 -35.14 18.70 1.44
N LYS A 123 -34.42 17.57 1.42
CA LYS A 123 -34.99 16.21 1.23
C LYS A 123 -35.27 15.50 2.55
N GLY A 124 -35.09 16.18 3.71
CA GLY A 124 -35.31 15.61 5.03
C GLY A 124 -34.17 14.70 5.53
N ARG A 125 -33.02 14.65 4.85
CA ARG A 125 -31.89 13.82 5.26
C ARG A 125 -31.10 14.54 6.38
N THR A 126 -30.68 13.75 7.37
CA THR A 126 -29.90 14.26 8.51
C THR A 126 -28.43 14.32 8.16
N CYS A 127 -27.75 15.39 8.56
CA CYS A 127 -26.31 15.56 8.37
C CYS A 127 -25.48 14.45 9.04
N ASN A 128 -24.42 14.04 8.38
CA ASN A 128 -23.43 13.05 8.82
C ASN A 128 -22.49 13.60 9.90
N LYS A 129 -23.04 14.11 11.01
CA LYS A 129 -22.29 14.73 12.12
C LYS A 129 -21.24 13.78 12.70
N ASN A 130 -20.10 14.35 13.09
CA ASN A 130 -18.99 13.65 13.73
C ASN A 130 -18.52 12.44 12.94
N SER A 131 -18.50 12.57 11.63
CA SER A 131 -18.16 11.48 10.71
C SER A 131 -17.22 11.96 9.61
N TRP A 132 -16.38 11.05 9.16
CA TRP A 132 -15.67 11.22 7.91
C TRP A 132 -16.57 10.76 6.77
N VAL A 133 -16.54 11.50 5.66
CA VAL A 133 -17.31 11.18 4.45
C VAL A 133 -16.41 11.15 3.23
N PHE A 134 -16.74 10.29 2.29
CA PHE A 134 -16.10 10.28 0.97
C PHE A 134 -16.62 11.44 0.14
N LEU A 135 -15.71 12.12 -0.53
CA LEU A 135 -16.02 13.11 -1.55
C LEU A 135 -15.83 12.55 -2.95
N ASN A 136 -14.82 11.69 -3.09
CA ASN A 136 -14.53 10.99 -4.34
C ASN A 136 -13.74 9.72 -4.07
N THR A 137 -13.90 8.73 -4.94
CA THR A 137 -13.04 7.53 -4.95
C THR A 137 -12.78 7.10 -6.38
N ILE A 138 -11.51 6.99 -6.73
CA ILE A 138 -11.03 6.41 -8.00
C ILE A 138 -10.47 5.04 -7.68
N ILE A 139 -10.93 4.02 -8.41
CA ILE A 139 -10.49 2.63 -8.21
C ILE A 139 -9.96 2.09 -9.53
N PHE A 140 -8.78 1.52 -9.51
CA PHE A 140 -8.25 0.81 -10.67
C PHE A 140 -7.44 -0.42 -10.25
N GLY A 141 -7.44 -1.44 -11.11
CA GLY A 141 -6.88 -2.74 -10.83
C GLY A 141 -7.91 -3.79 -10.44
N LYS A 142 -7.45 -4.87 -9.83
CA LYS A 142 -8.25 -6.06 -9.51
C LYS A 142 -8.92 -5.93 -8.14
N THR A 143 -10.14 -5.43 -8.10
CA THR A 143 -10.89 -5.20 -6.84
C THR A 143 -11.19 -6.48 -6.06
N SER A 144 -11.15 -7.66 -6.71
CA SER A 144 -11.41 -8.93 -6.04
C SER A 144 -10.29 -9.39 -5.10
N ILE A 145 -9.09 -8.80 -5.15
CA ILE A 145 -7.99 -9.17 -4.26
C ILE A 145 -8.06 -8.46 -2.90
N HIS A 146 -8.67 -7.30 -2.86
CA HIS A 146 -8.81 -6.53 -1.64
C HIS A 146 -10.01 -5.59 -1.75
N THR A 147 -10.81 -5.55 -0.71
CA THR A 147 -11.88 -4.55 -0.55
C THR A 147 -11.35 -3.45 0.37
N SER A 148 -11.62 -2.19 0.05
CA SER A 148 -11.17 -1.07 0.88
C SER A 148 -11.52 -1.29 2.34
N ASN A 149 -10.55 -1.10 3.22
CA ASN A 149 -10.75 -1.19 4.67
C ASN A 149 -11.58 -0.01 5.22
N PHE A 150 -11.62 1.09 4.49
CA PHE A 150 -12.35 2.29 4.87
C PHE A 150 -13.77 2.33 4.29
N GLY A 151 -14.11 1.37 3.46
CA GLY A 151 -15.36 1.33 2.73
C GLY A 151 -15.21 1.92 1.33
N ALA A 152 -16.30 1.97 0.61
CA ALA A 152 -16.38 2.66 -0.67
C ALA A 152 -17.73 3.37 -0.71
N PRO A 153 -17.78 4.59 -1.27
CA PRO A 153 -19.05 5.22 -1.57
C PRO A 153 -19.81 4.32 -2.55
N PRO A 154 -21.15 4.34 -2.54
CA PRO A 154 -21.93 3.54 -3.48
C PRO A 154 -21.49 3.87 -4.90
N ALA A 155 -21.43 2.83 -5.74
CA ALA A 155 -21.12 3.01 -7.15
C ALA A 155 -22.12 3.98 -7.75
N CYS A 156 -21.61 5.05 -8.26
CA CYS A 156 -22.46 6.06 -8.85
C CYS A 156 -22.83 5.67 -10.28
N ILE A 157 -24.10 5.61 -10.57
CA ILE A 157 -24.63 5.14 -11.87
C ILE A 157 -24.82 6.30 -12.84
N SER A 158 -25.08 7.51 -12.35
CA SER A 158 -25.18 8.72 -13.19
C SER A 158 -25.15 9.96 -12.32
N ALA A 159 -24.49 11.01 -12.72
CA ALA A 159 -24.40 12.28 -11.99
C ALA A 159 -23.50 12.29 -10.72
N CYS A 160 -22.60 11.35 -10.60
CA CYS A 160 -21.65 11.31 -9.49
C CYS A 160 -20.48 12.25 -9.65
N TYR A 161 -20.37 12.83 -10.77
CA TYR A 161 -19.38 13.90 -11.03
C TYR A 161 -19.60 15.13 -10.14
N GLU A 162 -20.76 15.21 -9.51
CA GLU A 162 -21.07 16.26 -8.54
C GLU A 162 -20.38 16.07 -7.21
N SER A 163 -19.92 14.86 -6.89
CA SER A 163 -19.11 14.58 -5.70
C SER A 163 -17.61 14.50 -6.00
N VAL A 164 -17.20 14.66 -7.24
CA VAL A 164 -15.80 14.68 -7.64
C VAL A 164 -15.21 16.06 -7.44
N ILE A 165 -14.34 16.22 -6.46
CA ILE A 165 -13.44 17.37 -6.45
C ILE A 165 -12.37 17.10 -7.50
N ASP A 166 -12.65 17.42 -8.72
CA ASP A 166 -11.64 17.55 -9.74
C ASP A 166 -11.16 19.00 -9.76
N ASN A 167 -9.98 19.24 -9.21
CA ASN A 167 -9.36 20.55 -9.24
C ASN A 167 -8.87 20.94 -10.66
N THR A 168 -9.03 20.07 -11.64
CA THR A 168 -8.58 20.30 -13.02
C THR A 168 -9.62 21.03 -13.87
N SER A 169 -10.86 21.05 -13.42
CA SER A 169 -11.93 21.81 -14.11
C SER A 169 -12.56 22.82 -13.16
N PRO A 170 -12.58 24.11 -13.51
CA PRO A 170 -13.15 25.17 -12.66
C PRO A 170 -14.66 25.00 -12.39
N ASN A 171 -15.34 24.11 -13.09
CA ASN A 171 -16.76 23.79 -12.93
C ASN A 171 -17.03 22.45 -12.22
N GLN A 172 -16.00 21.67 -11.91
CA GLN A 172 -16.10 20.37 -11.22
C GLN A 172 -15.79 20.48 -9.73
N GLY A 173 -15.42 21.66 -9.24
CA GLY A 173 -15.19 21.93 -7.82
C GLY A 173 -16.46 22.09 -6.99
N ASP A 174 -17.63 22.08 -7.61
CA ASP A 174 -18.88 21.99 -6.89
C ASP A 174 -19.13 20.52 -6.51
N ILE A 175 -18.52 20.14 -5.37
CA ILE A 175 -19.14 19.12 -4.56
C ILE A 175 -20.59 19.56 -4.46
N ASN A 176 -21.50 18.73 -4.88
CA ASN A 176 -22.84 18.84 -4.32
C ASN A 176 -22.69 18.50 -2.83
N VAL A 177 -22.32 19.51 -2.08
CA VAL A 177 -22.07 19.47 -0.63
C VAL A 177 -23.22 18.72 0.06
N ASN A 178 -24.40 18.79 -0.52
CA ASN A 178 -25.57 18.10 -0.01
C ASN A 178 -25.46 16.57 -0.06
N GLU A 179 -24.84 15.96 -1.06
CA GLU A 179 -24.76 14.48 -1.07
C GLU A 179 -23.76 13.99 0.00
N ALA A 180 -22.53 14.46 0.00
CA ALA A 180 -21.52 14.02 0.98
C ALA A 180 -21.93 14.32 2.43
N TYR A 181 -22.58 15.47 2.68
CA TYR A 181 -23.01 15.86 4.01
C TYR A 181 -24.22 15.08 4.52
N TYR A 182 -25.14 14.66 3.67
CA TYR A 182 -26.43 14.09 4.08
C TYR A 182 -26.67 12.66 3.64
N ASN A 183 -25.83 12.08 2.79
CA ASN A 183 -25.93 10.70 2.41
C ASN A 183 -25.16 9.81 3.41
N SER A 184 -25.86 9.01 4.20
CA SER A 184 -25.24 8.13 5.19
C SER A 184 -24.39 7.01 4.57
N GLN A 185 -24.59 6.71 3.28
CA GLN A 185 -23.80 5.71 2.55
C GLN A 185 -22.39 6.22 2.20
N ASP A 186 -22.20 7.54 2.20
CA ASP A 186 -20.90 8.14 1.92
C ASP A 186 -19.99 8.20 3.16
N LYS A 187 -20.44 7.68 4.31
CA LYS A 187 -19.61 7.61 5.52
C LYS A 187 -18.43 6.67 5.33
N VAL A 188 -17.27 7.16 5.74
CA VAL A 188 -16.05 6.33 5.81
C VAL A 188 -16.19 5.37 6.99
N SER A 189 -16.16 4.07 6.71
CA SER A 189 -16.19 3.05 7.74
C SER A 189 -14.81 2.85 8.35
N LYS A 190 -14.75 2.51 9.65
CA LYS A 190 -13.50 2.12 10.35
C LYS A 190 -12.41 3.21 10.46
N PHE A 191 -12.76 4.48 10.39
CA PHE A 191 -11.79 5.56 10.51
C PHE A 191 -11.41 5.89 11.97
N THR A 192 -11.38 4.89 12.84
CA THR A 192 -10.98 5.00 14.25
C THR A 192 -9.52 5.41 14.47
N TYR A 193 -8.68 5.27 13.46
CA TYR A 193 -7.24 5.54 13.58
C TYR A 193 -6.86 7.03 13.55
N LEU A 194 -7.72 7.90 13.04
CA LEU A 194 -7.41 9.34 12.94
C LEU A 194 -7.96 10.17 14.10
N GLY A 195 -8.73 9.56 14.98
CA GLY A 195 -9.42 10.30 16.04
C GLY A 195 -10.42 11.32 15.49
N VAL A 196 -11.27 11.82 16.35
CA VAL A 196 -12.03 13.05 16.09
C VAL A 196 -11.01 14.19 16.17
N PRO A 197 -10.88 15.06 15.14
CA PRO A 197 -10.05 16.23 15.26
C PRO A 197 -10.53 17.03 16.47
N ALA A 198 -9.77 17.02 17.56
CA ALA A 198 -10.09 17.84 18.71
C ALA A 198 -9.86 19.30 18.30
N THR A 199 -10.83 20.16 18.59
CA THR A 199 -10.68 21.60 18.41
C THR A 199 -9.38 22.07 19.05
N GLY A 200 -8.44 22.57 18.25
CA GLY A 200 -7.16 23.10 18.72
C GLY A 200 -5.97 22.16 18.64
N THR A 201 -6.12 20.92 18.19
CA THR A 201 -4.96 20.06 17.90
C THR A 201 -4.46 20.25 16.47
N PRO A 202 -3.12 20.21 16.22
CA PRO A 202 -2.60 20.18 14.87
C PRO A 202 -3.10 18.89 14.19
N GLY A 203 -4.00 19.05 13.23
CA GLY A 203 -4.66 17.93 12.53
C GLY A 203 -5.62 18.48 11.48
N PHE A 204 -6.39 17.60 10.86
CA PHE A 204 -7.40 17.99 9.88
C PHE A 204 -8.50 18.82 10.55
N GLN A 205 -8.77 20.01 10.00
CA GLN A 205 -9.86 20.86 10.44
C GLN A 205 -11.19 20.39 9.83
N PRO A 206 -12.33 20.63 10.50
CA PRO A 206 -13.65 20.40 9.91
C PRO A 206 -13.77 21.08 8.54
N GLY A 207 -14.26 20.35 7.56
CA GLY A 207 -14.36 20.82 6.18
C GLY A 207 -13.06 20.76 5.35
N GLN A 208 -11.93 20.43 5.97
CA GLN A 208 -10.69 20.21 5.23
C GLN A 208 -10.73 18.86 4.53
N VAL A 209 -10.27 18.84 3.27
CA VAL A 209 -10.16 17.63 2.46
C VAL A 209 -8.83 16.95 2.75
N ALA A 210 -8.90 15.65 2.95
CA ALA A 210 -7.74 14.77 3.06
C ALA A 210 -7.74 13.75 1.92
N ASN A 211 -6.55 13.34 1.50
CA ASN A 211 -6.37 12.32 0.47
C ASN A 211 -5.98 11.00 1.13
N LEU A 212 -6.83 10.00 0.98
CA LEU A 212 -6.63 8.64 1.47
C LEU A 212 -6.29 7.75 0.28
N VAL A 213 -5.16 7.08 0.34
CA VAL A 213 -4.75 6.13 -0.69
C VAL A 213 -4.56 4.77 -0.06
N GLU A 214 -5.19 3.77 -0.65
CA GLU A 214 -5.01 2.37 -0.30
C GLU A 214 -4.43 1.62 -1.50
N VAL A 215 -3.44 0.79 -1.24
CA VAL A 215 -2.80 -0.04 -2.25
C VAL A 215 -2.74 -1.46 -1.73
N ALA A 216 -3.20 -2.41 -2.52
CA ALA A 216 -3.05 -3.82 -2.21
C ALA A 216 -2.44 -4.57 -3.39
N ALA A 217 -1.58 -5.53 -3.11
CA ALA A 217 -0.94 -6.37 -4.12
C ALA A 217 -0.61 -7.76 -3.58
N TYR A 218 -0.45 -8.71 -4.50
CA TYR A 218 0.07 -10.02 -4.14
C TYR A 218 1.56 -9.96 -3.81
N VAL A 219 1.92 -10.43 -2.62
CA VAL A 219 3.30 -10.67 -2.19
C VAL A 219 3.47 -12.16 -1.94
N GLY A 220 3.93 -12.88 -2.95
CA GLY A 220 3.87 -14.33 -2.97
C GLY A 220 2.42 -14.81 -3.13
N THR A 221 1.94 -15.63 -2.19
CA THR A 221 0.57 -16.15 -2.15
C THR A 221 -0.40 -15.28 -1.34
N ASN A 222 0.13 -14.31 -0.58
CA ASN A 222 -0.67 -13.46 0.30
C ASN A 222 -0.93 -12.11 -0.35
N VAL A 223 -2.07 -11.52 -0.01
CA VAL A 223 -2.38 -10.12 -0.32
C VAL A 223 -1.84 -9.26 0.80
N ASN A 224 -0.94 -8.37 0.48
CA ASN A 224 -0.46 -7.35 1.39
C ASN A 224 -1.10 -6.01 1.03
N TYR A 225 -1.22 -5.17 2.03
CA TYR A 225 -1.96 -3.93 1.99
C TYR A 225 -1.15 -2.82 2.66
N ALA A 226 -1.18 -1.65 2.06
CA ALA A 226 -0.63 -0.42 2.62
C ALA A 226 -1.59 0.74 2.38
N PHE A 227 -1.57 1.73 3.26
CA PHE A 227 -2.32 2.96 3.06
C PHE A 227 -1.48 4.18 3.43
N ALA A 228 -1.84 5.32 2.87
CA ALA A 228 -1.29 6.62 3.20
C ALA A 228 -2.40 7.67 3.26
N LEU A 229 -2.23 8.65 4.13
CA LEU A 229 -3.14 9.77 4.31
C LEU A 229 -2.33 11.08 4.25
N PHE A 230 -2.85 12.07 3.49
CA PHE A 230 -2.25 13.39 3.30
C PHE A 230 -3.31 14.48 3.31
#